data_7d22a30cbab7495b0c2a2487122c83a4
#
_entry.id   7d22a30cbab7495b0c2a2487122c83a4
#
_cell.length_a   1.000
_cell.length_b   1.000
_cell.length_c   1.000
_cell.angle_alpha   90.00
_cell.angle_beta   90.00
_cell.angle_gamma   90.00
#
_symmetry.space_group_name_H-M   'P 1'
#
loop_
_entity.id
_entity.type
_entity.pdbx_description
1 polymer ?
#
loop_
_entity_poly.entity_id
_entity_poly.type
_entity_poly.pdbx_seq_one_letter_code
_entity_poly.pdbx_strand_id
1 'polypeptide(L)'
;RFAELEKLQRAMLIIERDLLQAVARPARLDGQPNELVMTGGVADDSDADGIAFVRSGWHNPQLMLPRSNLQLVAYRLQDERLERLYGNYVDNVIGYEPKIRVLLEQVEDFQVEFFVKDKGAPERDGDWAESFRGTALPRAVALTITTQTHGAIRREFLISGGISDDAP
;
A
#
# COMPACT_ATOMS: atom_id res chain seq x y z
N ARG A 1 23.31 -2.95 14.65
CA ARG A 1 23.26 -2.98 13.18
C ARG A 1 22.42 -4.14 12.66
N PHE A 2 22.65 -5.33 13.19
CA PHE A 2 21.83 -6.47 12.78
C PHE A 2 20.37 -6.30 13.17
N ALA A 3 20.12 -5.74 14.34
CA ALA A 3 18.75 -5.54 14.80
C ALA A 3 18.00 -4.56 13.91
N GLU A 4 18.68 -3.54 13.42
CA GLU A 4 18.08 -2.55 12.52
C GLU A 4 17.80 -3.16 11.15
N LEU A 5 18.71 -3.99 10.66
CA LEU A 5 18.51 -4.66 9.38
C LEU A 5 17.36 -5.65 9.47
N GLU A 6 17.25 -6.39 10.57
CA GLU A 6 16.14 -7.31 10.79
C GLU A 6 14.80 -6.57 10.81
N LYS A 7 14.73 -5.41 11.45
CA LYS A 7 13.51 -4.62 11.49
C LYS A 7 13.13 -4.14 10.09
N LEU A 8 14.11 -3.71 9.30
CA LEU A 8 13.88 -3.27 7.93
C LEU A 8 13.35 -4.43 7.08
N GLN A 9 13.97 -5.60 7.20
CA GLN A 9 13.53 -6.78 6.44
C GLN A 9 12.13 -7.22 6.85
N ARG A 10 11.82 -7.15 8.15
CA ARG A 10 10.48 -7.49 8.65
C ARG A 10 9.44 -6.52 8.12
N ALA A 11 9.77 -5.22 8.11
CA ALA A 11 8.86 -4.21 7.56
C ALA A 11 8.60 -4.48 6.07
N MET A 12 9.64 -4.80 5.32
CA MET A 12 9.49 -5.12 3.89
C MET A 12 8.62 -6.35 3.68
N LEU A 13 8.74 -7.37 4.53
CA LEU A 13 7.90 -8.57 4.42
C LEU A 13 6.44 -8.27 4.69
N ILE A 14 6.15 -7.40 5.65
CA ILE A 14 4.78 -7.01 5.94
C ILE A 14 4.18 -6.26 4.76
N ILE A 15 4.93 -5.33 4.20
CA ILE A 15 4.49 -4.56 3.04
C ILE A 15 4.27 -5.47 1.84
N GLU A 16 5.19 -6.41 1.61
CA GLU A 16 5.06 -7.36 0.51
C GLU A 16 3.79 -8.19 0.65
N ARG A 17 3.51 -8.68 1.85
CA ARG A 17 2.28 -9.45 2.09
C ARG A 17 1.05 -8.63 1.78
N ASP A 18 1.01 -7.39 2.24
CA ASP A 18 -0.13 -6.52 1.97
C ASP A 18 -0.31 -6.30 0.48
N LEU A 19 0.76 -6.01 -0.24
CA LEU A 19 0.69 -5.73 -1.67
C LEU A 19 0.32 -6.96 -2.49
N LEU A 20 0.81 -8.14 -2.09
CA LEU A 20 0.46 -9.38 -2.77
C LEU A 20 -1.02 -9.70 -2.63
N GLN A 21 -1.66 -9.23 -1.57
CA GLN A 21 -3.07 -9.49 -1.32
C GLN A 21 -3.96 -8.31 -1.68
N ALA A 22 -3.42 -7.30 -2.34
CA ALA A 22 -4.23 -6.17 -2.78
C ALA A 22 -5.32 -6.63 -3.74
N VAL A 23 -6.50 -6.07 -3.60
CA VAL A 23 -7.66 -6.42 -4.41
C VAL A 23 -8.25 -5.17 -5.03
N ALA A 24 -8.93 -5.34 -6.17
CA ALA A 24 -9.53 -4.24 -6.90
C ALA A 24 -10.92 -3.92 -6.32
N ARG A 25 -10.92 -3.42 -5.09
CA ARG A 25 -12.14 -2.97 -4.41
C ARG A 25 -11.99 -1.50 -4.08
N PRO A 26 -13.04 -0.69 -4.30
CA PRO A 26 -12.97 0.73 -4.00
C PRO A 26 -12.69 0.98 -2.53
N ALA A 27 -11.75 1.86 -2.26
CA ALA A 27 -11.45 2.29 -0.90
C ALA A 27 -12.38 3.43 -0.53
N ARG A 28 -13.14 3.27 0.55
CA ARG A 28 -14.01 4.33 1.05
C ARG A 28 -13.21 5.15 2.05
N LEU A 29 -12.86 6.35 1.65
CA LEU A 29 -12.13 7.27 2.52
C LEU A 29 -13.12 8.30 3.06
N ASP A 30 -13.04 8.55 4.36
CA ASP A 30 -13.87 9.55 5.04
C ASP A 30 -15.38 9.33 4.85
N GLY A 31 -15.77 8.07 4.71
CA GLY A 31 -17.18 7.73 4.54
C GLY A 31 -17.77 8.09 3.20
N GLN A 32 -16.97 8.62 2.28
CA GLN A 32 -17.43 9.01 0.95
C GLN A 32 -17.28 7.83 -0.03
N PRO A 33 -18.31 7.58 -0.87
CA PRO A 33 -18.16 6.59 -1.92
C PRO A 33 -17.05 7.03 -2.88
N ASN A 34 -16.21 6.09 -3.25
CA ASN A 34 -15.03 6.36 -4.02
C ASN A 34 -14.75 5.15 -4.90
N GLU A 35 -14.42 5.37 -6.16
CA GLU A 35 -14.14 4.28 -7.09
C GLU A 35 -12.67 3.90 -7.14
N LEU A 36 -11.82 4.60 -6.40
CA LEU A 36 -10.39 4.35 -6.41
C LEU A 36 -10.05 3.09 -5.63
N VAL A 37 -9.30 2.20 -6.25
CA VAL A 37 -8.89 0.94 -5.62
C VAL A 37 -7.50 1.04 -5.00
N MET A 38 -6.71 2.02 -5.41
CA MET A 38 -5.40 2.30 -4.84
C MET A 38 -5.03 3.75 -5.08
N THR A 39 -4.49 4.38 -4.09
CA THR A 39 -3.97 5.75 -4.22
C THR A 39 -2.58 5.81 -3.60
N GLY A 40 -1.73 6.66 -4.15
CA GLY A 40 -0.40 6.86 -3.58
C GLY A 40 0.31 8.04 -4.19
N GLY A 41 1.39 8.43 -3.52
CA GLY A 41 2.17 9.61 -3.83
C GLY A 41 2.16 10.57 -2.66
N VAL A 42 2.28 11.86 -2.96
CA VAL A 42 2.26 12.88 -1.89
C VAL A 42 0.91 12.83 -1.16
N ALA A 43 0.96 12.76 0.15
CA ALA A 43 -0.24 12.65 0.98
C ALA A 43 -0.19 13.68 2.10
N ASP A 44 -1.35 14.28 2.40
CA ASP A 44 -1.43 15.35 3.39
C ASP A 44 -1.11 14.89 4.80
N ASP A 45 -1.38 13.63 5.10
CA ASP A 45 -1.14 13.06 6.44
C ASP A 45 0.17 12.30 6.54
N SER A 46 1.09 12.55 5.61
CA SER A 46 2.39 11.91 5.59
C SER A 46 3.48 12.96 5.38
N ASP A 47 4.62 12.77 6.04
CA ASP A 47 5.78 13.65 5.87
C ASP A 47 6.51 13.36 4.55
N ALA A 48 6.11 12.30 3.88
CA ALA A 48 6.66 11.91 2.58
C ALA A 48 5.51 11.33 1.77
N ASP A 49 5.77 10.37 0.89
CA ASP A 49 4.71 9.71 0.15
C ASP A 49 3.85 8.85 1.07
N GLY A 50 2.69 8.48 0.57
CA GLY A 50 1.79 7.53 1.23
C GLY A 50 1.18 6.62 0.18
N ILE A 51 0.57 5.54 0.63
CA ILE A 51 -0.15 4.61 -0.24
C ILE A 51 -1.30 4.00 0.55
N ALA A 52 -2.44 3.82 -0.11
CA ALA A 52 -3.63 3.24 0.52
C ALA A 52 -4.32 2.31 -0.47
N PHE A 53 -4.79 1.18 0.02
CA PHE A 53 -5.47 0.19 -0.81
C PHE A 53 -6.24 -0.79 0.08
N VAL A 54 -7.03 -1.65 -0.56
CA VAL A 54 -7.79 -2.71 0.11
C VAL A 54 -7.09 -4.03 -0.13
N ARG A 55 -6.99 -4.85 0.90
CA ARG A 55 -6.42 -6.19 0.79
C ARG A 55 -7.39 -7.24 1.28
N SER A 56 -7.23 -8.46 0.78
CA SER A 56 -7.95 -9.63 1.28
C SER A 56 -7.04 -10.44 2.20
N GLY A 57 -7.53 -11.58 2.68
CA GLY A 57 -6.71 -12.50 3.45
C GLY A 57 -6.73 -12.29 4.95
N TRP A 58 -7.65 -11.45 5.44
CA TRP A 58 -7.83 -11.35 6.87
C TRP A 58 -8.35 -12.68 7.40
N HIS A 59 -7.67 -13.19 8.41
CA HIS A 59 -7.97 -14.52 8.95
C HIS A 59 -9.30 -14.51 9.70
N ASN A 60 -10.27 -15.25 9.16
CA ASN A 60 -11.57 -15.46 9.78
C ASN A 60 -11.87 -16.96 9.71
N PRO A 61 -11.21 -17.75 10.57
CA PRO A 61 -11.33 -19.22 10.50
C PRO A 61 -12.77 -19.64 10.77
N GLN A 62 -13.23 -20.60 9.96
CA GLN A 62 -14.56 -21.19 10.12
C GLN A 62 -15.71 -20.22 9.91
N LEU A 63 -15.42 -19.00 9.48
CA LEU A 63 -16.45 -17.98 9.22
C LEU A 63 -17.40 -17.79 10.41
N MET A 64 -16.87 -17.87 11.60
CA MET A 64 -17.69 -17.78 12.82
C MET A 64 -18.24 -16.40 13.08
N LEU A 65 -17.65 -15.37 12.49
CA LEU A 65 -18.11 -13.99 12.63
C LEU A 65 -18.58 -13.48 11.28
N PRO A 66 -19.75 -12.80 11.23
CA PRO A 66 -20.25 -12.25 9.97
C PRO A 66 -19.51 -10.96 9.62
N ARG A 67 -18.25 -11.07 9.23
CA ARG A 67 -17.49 -9.90 8.83
C ARG A 67 -16.71 -10.19 7.56
N SER A 68 -16.40 -9.10 6.86
CA SER A 68 -15.63 -9.16 5.64
C SER A 68 -14.19 -9.62 5.93
N ASN A 69 -13.62 -10.39 5.00
CA ASN A 69 -12.20 -10.71 5.03
C ASN A 69 -11.35 -9.61 4.37
N LEU A 70 -11.95 -8.47 4.05
CA LEU A 70 -11.29 -7.34 3.46
C LEU A 70 -10.81 -6.37 4.52
N GLN A 71 -9.65 -5.79 4.28
CA GLN A 71 -9.03 -4.84 5.19
C GLN A 71 -8.52 -3.63 4.41
N LEU A 72 -8.74 -2.45 4.96
CA LEU A 72 -8.16 -1.23 4.40
C LEU A 72 -6.78 -1.04 5.01
N VAL A 73 -5.79 -0.77 4.18
CA VAL A 73 -4.40 -0.63 4.60
C VAL A 73 -3.82 0.64 3.99
N ALA A 74 -3.04 1.36 4.78
CA ALA A 74 -2.30 2.51 4.29
C ALA A 74 -0.93 2.56 4.96
N TYR A 75 0.02 3.18 4.27
CA TYR A 75 1.36 3.42 4.80
C TYR A 75 1.66 4.90 4.69
N ARG A 76 2.31 5.44 5.72
CA ARG A 76 2.73 6.83 5.73
C ARG A 76 3.99 6.99 6.55
N LEU A 77 4.67 8.10 6.34
CA LEU A 77 5.80 8.51 7.17
C LEU A 77 5.35 9.64 8.08
N GLN A 78 5.61 9.51 9.37
CA GLN A 78 5.27 10.56 10.33
C GLN A 78 6.29 10.56 11.46
N ASP A 79 6.93 11.71 11.68
CA ASP A 79 7.96 11.87 12.73
C ASP A 79 9.06 10.82 12.61
N GLU A 80 9.54 10.60 11.38
CA GLU A 80 10.60 9.65 11.07
C GLU A 80 10.21 8.19 11.37
N ARG A 81 8.90 7.92 11.45
CA ARG A 81 8.40 6.56 11.66
C ARG A 81 7.55 6.15 10.48
N LEU A 82 7.84 4.96 9.95
CA LEU A 82 7.02 4.37 8.91
C LEU A 82 5.87 3.65 9.60
N GLU A 83 4.66 4.13 9.36
CA GLU A 83 3.47 3.64 10.03
C GLU A 83 2.55 2.90 9.08
N ARG A 84 1.99 1.80 9.56
CA ARG A 84 0.97 1.04 8.88
C ARG A 84 -0.37 1.32 9.55
N LEU A 85 -1.31 1.85 8.77
CA LEU A 85 -2.67 2.12 9.23
C LEU A 85 -3.58 1.02 8.66
N TYR A 86 -4.46 0.47 9.48
CA TYR A 86 -5.29 -0.63 9.02
C TYR A 86 -6.61 -0.68 9.77
N GLY A 87 -7.60 -1.30 9.13
CA GLY A 87 -8.91 -1.48 9.73
C GLY A 87 -9.79 -2.33 8.83
N ASN A 88 -10.93 -2.76 9.36
CA ASN A 88 -11.90 -3.50 8.57
C ASN A 88 -12.46 -2.64 7.46
N TYR A 89 -12.59 -3.23 6.29
CA TYR A 89 -13.12 -2.52 5.13
C TYR A 89 -14.53 -1.99 5.39
N VAL A 90 -15.37 -2.80 6.03
CA VAL A 90 -16.77 -2.43 6.28
C VAL A 90 -16.93 -1.38 7.37
N ASP A 91 -15.90 -1.18 8.19
CA ASP A 91 -15.95 -0.21 9.30
C ASP A 91 -15.42 1.17 8.89
N ASN A 92 -15.11 1.36 7.63
CA ASN A 92 -14.56 2.63 7.14
C ASN A 92 -15.69 3.63 6.91
N VAL A 93 -16.17 4.21 8.01
CA VAL A 93 -17.24 5.20 8.01
C VAL A 93 -16.73 6.50 8.64
N ILE A 94 -17.54 7.54 8.54
CA ILE A 94 -17.17 8.84 9.13
C ILE A 94 -16.96 8.67 10.62
N GLY A 95 -15.82 9.18 11.10
CA GLY A 95 -15.46 9.09 12.51
C GLY A 95 -14.71 7.82 12.90
N TYR A 96 -14.53 6.90 11.96
CA TYR A 96 -13.74 5.70 12.22
C TYR A 96 -12.26 6.03 12.19
N GLU A 97 -11.53 5.59 13.21
CA GLU A 97 -10.09 5.77 13.27
C GLU A 97 -9.39 4.43 13.03
N PRO A 98 -8.46 4.37 12.07
CA PRO A 98 -7.72 3.14 11.83
C PRO A 98 -6.77 2.85 12.98
N LYS A 99 -6.40 1.59 13.12
CA LYS A 99 -5.31 1.21 14.01
C LYS A 99 -3.99 1.57 13.37
N ILE A 100 -3.01 1.92 14.17
CA ILE A 100 -1.71 2.35 13.69
C ILE A 100 -0.64 1.47 14.32
N ARG A 101 0.24 0.97 13.48
CA ARG A 101 1.40 0.19 13.92
C ARG A 101 2.66 0.79 13.32
N VAL A 102 3.64 1.10 14.17
CA VAL A 102 4.94 1.56 13.70
C VAL A 102 5.74 0.36 13.22
N LEU A 103 6.11 0.36 11.95
CA LEU A 103 6.90 -0.72 11.37
C LEU A 103 8.39 -0.48 11.49
N LEU A 104 8.80 0.76 11.39
CA LEU A 104 10.22 1.09 11.34
C LEU A 104 10.42 2.51 11.85
N GLU A 105 11.48 2.71 12.62
CA GLU A 105 11.86 4.03 13.13
C GLU A 105 13.11 4.52 12.42
N GLN A 106 13.43 5.79 12.62
CA GLN A 106 14.61 6.44 12.02
C GLN A 106 14.56 6.41 10.49
N VAL A 107 13.36 6.54 9.94
CA VAL A 107 13.15 6.61 8.50
C VAL A 107 13.20 8.05 8.07
N GLU A 108 14.12 8.37 7.17
CA GLU A 108 14.30 9.74 6.68
C GLU A 108 13.37 10.07 5.53
N ASP A 109 13.04 9.06 4.70
CA ASP A 109 12.20 9.28 3.52
C ASP A 109 11.49 8.00 3.13
N PHE A 110 10.35 8.16 2.51
CA PHE A 110 9.53 7.06 2.02
C PHE A 110 8.94 7.48 0.68
N GLN A 111 9.28 6.78 -0.37
CA GLN A 111 8.81 7.08 -1.71
C GLN A 111 8.12 5.88 -2.31
N VAL A 112 7.05 6.13 -3.04
CA VAL A 112 6.25 5.09 -3.69
C VAL A 112 6.18 5.42 -5.17
N GLU A 113 6.37 4.39 -6.00
CA GLU A 113 6.22 4.51 -7.45
C GLU A 113 5.31 3.40 -7.94
N PHE A 114 4.61 3.68 -9.03
CA PHE A 114 3.61 2.76 -9.57
C PHE A 114 3.92 2.48 -11.03
N PHE A 115 3.98 1.20 -11.39
CA PHE A 115 4.22 0.82 -12.77
C PHE A 115 2.88 0.74 -13.49
N VAL A 116 2.65 1.67 -14.41
CA VAL A 116 1.39 1.80 -15.12
C VAL A 116 1.63 1.67 -16.61
N LYS A 117 0.63 1.13 -17.31
CA LYS A 117 0.73 0.97 -18.75
C LYS A 117 0.49 2.31 -19.42
N ASP A 118 1.39 2.66 -20.32
CA ASP A 118 1.28 3.88 -21.11
C ASP A 118 0.35 3.65 -22.29
N LYS A 119 -0.84 4.22 -22.24
CA LYS A 119 -1.82 4.08 -23.30
C LYS A 119 -1.43 4.82 -24.59
N GLY A 120 -0.55 5.81 -24.46
CA GLY A 120 -0.07 6.56 -25.61
C GLY A 120 1.07 5.88 -26.36
N ALA A 121 1.63 4.82 -25.81
CA ALA A 121 2.74 4.09 -26.42
C ALA A 121 2.53 2.58 -26.18
N PRO A 122 1.60 1.96 -26.91
CA PRO A 122 1.23 0.56 -26.63
C PRO A 122 2.35 -0.44 -26.84
N GLU A 123 3.39 -0.10 -27.56
CA GLU A 123 4.56 -0.96 -27.69
C GLU A 123 5.44 -1.01 -26.47
N ARG A 124 5.19 -0.16 -25.48
CA ARG A 124 5.91 -0.18 -24.22
C ARG A 124 5.14 -0.96 -23.18
N ASP A 125 5.87 -1.65 -22.30
CA ASP A 125 5.24 -2.38 -21.20
C ASP A 125 4.65 -1.44 -20.14
N GLY A 126 5.18 -0.22 -20.02
CA GLY A 126 4.70 0.78 -19.08
C GLY A 126 5.84 1.64 -18.56
N ASP A 127 5.51 2.53 -17.66
CA ASP A 127 6.47 3.42 -17.04
C ASP A 127 6.15 3.55 -15.53
N TRP A 128 7.17 3.94 -14.77
CA TRP A 128 7.02 4.24 -13.36
C TRP A 128 6.47 5.65 -13.18
N ALA A 129 5.43 5.77 -12.36
CA ALA A 129 4.81 7.04 -12.03
C ALA A 129 4.96 7.31 -10.54
N GLU A 130 5.15 8.58 -10.17
CA GLU A 130 5.36 8.97 -8.79
C GLU A 130 4.05 9.09 -8.00
N SER A 131 2.92 9.08 -8.67
CA SER A 131 1.62 9.14 -8.02
C SER A 131 0.64 8.24 -8.77
N PHE A 132 -0.41 7.84 -8.07
CA PHE A 132 -1.40 6.95 -8.64
C PHE A 132 -2.75 7.17 -7.98
N ARG A 133 -3.78 7.25 -8.80
CA ARG A 133 -5.18 7.30 -8.35
C ARG A 133 -5.97 6.47 -9.35
N GLY A 134 -6.01 5.16 -9.12
CA GLY A 134 -6.53 4.24 -10.10
C GLY A 134 -7.81 3.56 -9.71
N THR A 135 -8.66 3.32 -10.70
CA THR A 135 -9.86 2.50 -10.57
C THR A 135 -9.56 1.03 -10.85
N ALA A 136 -8.31 0.74 -11.22
CA ALA A 136 -7.77 -0.60 -11.38
C ALA A 136 -6.40 -0.63 -10.72
N LEU A 137 -5.93 -1.82 -10.34
CA LEU A 137 -4.64 -1.96 -9.70
C LEU A 137 -3.50 -1.77 -10.70
N PRO A 138 -2.37 -1.18 -10.27
CA PRO A 138 -1.20 -1.11 -11.14
C PRO A 138 -0.55 -2.47 -11.26
N ARG A 139 0.36 -2.63 -12.22
CA ARG A 139 1.06 -3.90 -12.41
C ARG A 139 2.09 -4.17 -11.32
N ALA A 140 2.72 -3.11 -10.83
CA ALA A 140 3.73 -3.23 -9.80
C ALA A 140 3.80 -1.94 -9.00
N VAL A 141 4.32 -2.06 -7.80
CA VAL A 141 4.57 -0.93 -6.91
C VAL A 141 6.02 -1.03 -6.46
N ALA A 142 6.73 0.08 -6.44
CA ALA A 142 8.07 0.14 -5.91
C ALA A 142 8.09 1.05 -4.69
N LEU A 143 8.79 0.63 -3.67
CA LEU A 143 8.97 1.41 -2.46
C LEU A 143 10.44 1.69 -2.26
N THR A 144 10.76 2.93 -1.91
CA THR A 144 12.11 3.29 -1.51
C THR A 144 12.04 3.81 -0.08
N ILE A 145 12.71 3.10 0.81
CA ILE A 145 12.79 3.48 2.21
C ILE A 145 14.22 3.92 2.49
N THR A 146 14.37 5.14 2.97
CA THR A 146 15.67 5.69 3.30
C THR A 146 15.82 5.76 4.81
N THR A 147 16.83 5.08 5.35
CA THR A 147 17.13 5.12 6.78
C THR A 147 18.52 5.72 6.99
N GLN A 148 18.76 6.19 8.21
CA GLN A 148 20.06 6.74 8.55
C GLN A 148 21.17 5.70 8.45
N THR A 149 20.86 4.46 8.81
CA THR A 149 21.86 3.40 8.91
C THR A 149 22.15 2.74 7.58
N HIS A 150 21.10 2.55 6.74
CA HIS A 150 21.22 1.73 5.54
C HIS A 150 21.05 2.50 4.24
N GLY A 151 20.80 3.81 4.32
CA GLY A 151 20.57 4.62 3.12
C GLY A 151 19.26 4.24 2.45
N ALA A 152 19.20 4.46 1.15
CA ALA A 152 17.99 4.23 0.36
C ALA A 152 17.96 2.79 -0.13
N ILE A 153 16.88 2.09 0.17
CA ILE A 153 16.66 0.71 -0.29
C ILE A 153 15.36 0.68 -1.07
N ARG A 154 15.44 0.24 -2.32
CA ARG A 154 14.30 0.17 -3.23
C ARG A 154 13.90 -1.28 -3.45
N ARG A 155 12.60 -1.56 -3.35
CA ARG A 155 12.05 -2.89 -3.65
C ARG A 155 10.86 -2.75 -4.58
N GLU A 156 10.75 -3.65 -5.53
CA GLU A 156 9.65 -3.70 -6.48
C GLU A 156 8.79 -4.92 -6.19
N PHE A 157 7.48 -4.74 -6.21
CA PHE A 157 6.50 -5.78 -5.91
C PHE A 157 5.50 -5.88 -7.04
N LEU A 158 5.32 -7.09 -7.57
CA LEU A 158 4.27 -7.35 -8.55
C LEU A 158 2.93 -7.39 -7.85
N ILE A 159 1.93 -6.80 -8.48
CA ILE A 159 0.56 -6.80 -7.97
C ILE A 159 -0.23 -7.84 -8.77
N SER A 160 -0.54 -8.97 -8.15
CA SER A 160 -1.16 -10.07 -8.84
C SER A 160 -2.53 -9.72 -9.39
N GLY A 161 -3.29 -8.89 -8.67
CA GLY A 161 -4.60 -8.45 -9.15
C GLY A 161 -4.55 -7.51 -10.33
N GLY A 162 -3.36 -6.94 -10.63
CA GLY A 162 -3.18 -6.04 -11.77
C GLY A 162 -2.78 -6.73 -13.06
N ILE A 163 -2.54 -8.04 -13.01
CA ILE A 163 -2.02 -8.78 -14.16
C ILE A 163 -3.12 -9.50 -14.92
N SER A 164 -4.17 -9.89 -14.23
CA SER A 164 -5.11 -10.86 -14.74
C SER A 164 -6.19 -10.31 -15.67
N ASP A 165 -6.32 -9.02 -15.78
CA ASP A 165 -7.54 -8.47 -16.36
C ASP A 165 -7.41 -8.02 -17.79
N ASP A 166 -6.27 -8.26 -18.39
CA ASP A 166 -6.09 -7.95 -19.79
C ASP A 166 -6.40 -9.15 -20.68
N ALA A 167 -6.89 -10.21 -20.12
CA ALA A 167 -7.39 -11.31 -20.90
C ALA A 167 -8.66 -10.85 -21.60
N PRO A 168 -8.71 -10.93 -22.90
CA PRO A 168 -9.88 -10.47 -23.66
C PRO A 168 -11.15 -11.22 -23.30
#